data_41e175d6cbda12119d45373df61d01ee
#
_entry.id   41e175d6cbda12119d45373df61d01ee
#
_cell.length_a   1.000
_cell.length_b   1.000
_cell.length_c   1.000
_cell.angle_alpha   90.00
_cell.angle_beta   90.00
_cell.angle_gamma   90.00
#
_symmetry.space_group_name_H-M   'P 1'
#
loop_
_entity.id
_entity.type
_entity.pdbx_description
1 polymer ?
#
loop_
_entity_poly.entity_id
_entity_poly.type
_entity_poly.pdbx_seq_one_letter_code
_entity_poly.pdbx_strand_id
1 'polypeptide(L)'
;YKVSGGVYKYYNDMEFSSLIKDVIKLDDYKVKLILSKPDSPFLSNMAMDFTSILSKEYADLMMKAGTPEQLDLKPVGTGPFMFVKYEKDAFIRYQAHPQYWRGMEKIKKLVFAITVDPSVRYARLRAGECHVMAYPLPTDIKSMKQNPSIVVDEQPGLNTAYWAFNIRKPPFDQAKVRQAMNYAINRQAILDVIFQGTGTIATSVIPPGIWSWKGPDNTYVFNPDRAKKLLAEAGYADGFEIDIWAMPVQRPYNPNARKMAVLMQQDLSKIGVKANIVTSEWGTYLKKSREGEHQTILLGWTGDNGDPDNFFTPLLSCAATETGNNRSF
;
A
#
# COMPACT_ATOMS: atom_id res chain seq x y z
N TYR A 1 -17.49 15.66 1.58
CA TYR A 1 -17.66 14.24 1.19
C TYR A 1 -19.09 13.88 0.80
N LYS A 2 -20.10 14.19 1.64
CA LYS A 2 -21.51 13.95 1.27
C LYS A 2 -21.97 14.80 0.07
N VAL A 3 -21.42 15.97 -0.11
CA VAL A 3 -21.82 16.93 -1.15
C VAL A 3 -21.32 16.56 -2.54
N SER A 4 -20.25 15.77 -2.64
CA SER A 4 -19.58 15.46 -3.92
C SER A 4 -20.13 14.24 -4.66
N GLY A 5 -21.20 13.61 -4.18
CA GLY A 5 -21.83 12.47 -4.87
C GLY A 5 -20.94 11.23 -4.99
N GLY A 6 -19.99 11.03 -4.09
CA GLY A 6 -19.16 9.82 -4.07
C GLY A 6 -17.91 9.87 -4.96
N VAL A 7 -17.48 11.04 -5.38
CA VAL A 7 -16.24 11.24 -6.16
C VAL A 7 -14.97 10.91 -5.37
N TYR A 8 -15.03 10.95 -4.05
CA TYR A 8 -13.90 10.68 -3.16
C TYR A 8 -13.79 9.21 -2.81
N LYS A 9 -12.76 8.57 -3.32
CA LYS A 9 -12.55 7.12 -3.23
C LYS A 9 -12.50 6.63 -1.76
N TYR A 10 -11.69 7.25 -0.90
CA TYR A 10 -11.54 6.83 0.49
C TYR A 10 -12.82 6.95 1.32
N TYR A 11 -13.71 7.87 0.98
CA TYR A 11 -15.02 7.96 1.61
C TYR A 11 -15.86 6.71 1.42
N ASN A 12 -15.78 6.11 0.23
CA ASN A 12 -16.46 4.85 -0.08
C ASN A 12 -15.69 3.64 0.45
N ASP A 13 -14.36 3.62 0.29
CA ASP A 13 -13.49 2.53 0.73
C ASP A 13 -13.56 2.29 2.26
N MET A 14 -13.81 3.36 3.04
CA MET A 14 -14.02 3.32 4.50
C MET A 14 -15.50 3.21 4.89
N GLU A 15 -16.37 2.95 3.94
CA GLU A 15 -17.83 2.84 4.16
C GLU A 15 -18.46 4.07 4.85
N PHE A 16 -17.83 5.24 4.83
CA PHE A 16 -18.34 6.44 5.50
C PHE A 16 -19.69 6.89 4.98
N SER A 17 -20.03 6.58 3.73
CA SER A 17 -21.33 6.87 3.13
C SER A 17 -22.49 6.18 3.85
N SER A 18 -22.28 4.95 4.30
CA SER A 18 -23.27 4.14 5.04
C SER A 18 -23.15 4.29 6.54
N LEU A 19 -21.92 4.56 7.04
CA LEU A 19 -21.60 4.63 8.46
C LEU A 19 -21.97 5.98 9.09
N ILE A 20 -21.63 7.10 8.44
CA ILE A 20 -21.91 8.44 8.97
C ILE A 20 -23.32 8.84 8.58
N LYS A 21 -24.25 8.74 9.55
CA LYS A 21 -25.65 9.15 9.38
C LYS A 21 -25.80 10.65 9.31
N ASP A 22 -25.14 11.37 10.22
CA ASP A 22 -25.24 12.82 10.31
C ASP A 22 -24.01 13.47 10.94
N VAL A 23 -23.80 14.76 10.63
CA VAL A 23 -22.75 15.61 11.19
C VAL A 23 -23.39 16.90 11.66
N ILE A 24 -23.44 17.13 12.96
CA ILE A 24 -24.13 18.25 13.59
C ILE A 24 -23.10 19.20 14.21
N LYS A 25 -23.16 20.47 13.84
CA LYS A 25 -22.47 21.54 14.57
C LYS A 25 -23.21 21.81 15.85
N LEU A 26 -22.58 21.61 17.01
CA LEU A 26 -23.13 21.91 18.33
C LEU A 26 -22.83 23.36 18.75
N ASP A 27 -21.57 23.76 18.55
CA ASP A 27 -21.10 25.14 18.78
C ASP A 27 -19.89 25.42 17.84
N ASP A 28 -19.19 26.52 18.04
CA ASP A 28 -18.04 26.88 17.17
C ASP A 28 -16.84 25.99 17.33
N TYR A 29 -16.79 25.15 18.36
CA TYR A 29 -15.64 24.26 18.67
C TYR A 29 -16.05 22.80 18.83
N LYS A 30 -17.34 22.46 18.64
CA LYS A 30 -17.84 21.09 18.83
C LYS A 30 -18.69 20.64 17.65
N VAL A 31 -18.33 19.43 17.18
CA VAL A 31 -19.08 18.71 16.15
C VAL A 31 -19.49 17.35 16.70
N LYS A 32 -20.73 16.95 16.42
CA LYS A 32 -21.26 15.63 16.74
C LYS A 32 -21.43 14.82 15.47
N LEU A 33 -20.73 13.68 15.39
CA LEU A 33 -20.96 12.69 14.36
C LEU A 33 -21.94 11.63 14.88
N ILE A 34 -22.97 11.35 14.10
CA ILE A 34 -23.95 10.31 14.40
C ILE A 34 -23.69 9.15 13.44
N LEU A 35 -23.38 7.98 14.01
CA LEU A 35 -23.14 6.77 13.24
C LEU A 35 -24.43 5.96 13.12
N SER A 36 -24.57 5.21 12.01
CA SER A 36 -25.70 4.30 11.77
C SER A 36 -25.62 3.04 12.65
N LYS A 37 -24.40 2.64 13.03
CA LYS A 37 -24.08 1.49 13.91
C LYS A 37 -22.80 1.79 14.69
N PRO A 38 -22.53 1.11 15.83
CA PRO A 38 -21.23 1.15 16.45
C PRO A 38 -20.15 0.64 15.48
N ASP A 39 -19.00 1.34 15.44
CA ASP A 39 -17.90 1.02 14.55
C ASP A 39 -16.58 1.18 15.31
N SER A 40 -15.90 0.05 15.56
CA SER A 40 -14.68 0.01 16.38
C SER A 40 -13.52 0.80 15.77
N PRO A 41 -13.21 0.71 14.46
CA PRO A 41 -12.10 1.42 13.84
C PRO A 41 -12.40 2.90 13.53
N PHE A 42 -13.60 3.39 13.81
CA PHE A 42 -14.03 4.72 13.39
C PHE A 42 -13.06 5.84 13.81
N LEU A 43 -12.60 5.85 15.05
CA LEU A 43 -11.67 6.88 15.54
C LEU A 43 -10.29 6.77 14.87
N SER A 44 -9.81 5.55 14.62
CA SER A 44 -8.57 5.30 13.88
C SER A 44 -8.69 5.80 12.44
N ASN A 45 -9.83 5.57 11.80
CA ASN A 45 -10.13 6.06 10.47
C ASN A 45 -10.24 7.59 10.42
N MET A 46 -10.76 8.23 11.48
CA MET A 46 -10.81 9.68 11.61
C MET A 46 -9.45 10.33 11.88
N ALA A 47 -8.43 9.55 12.22
CA ALA A 47 -7.05 10.04 12.39
C ALA A 47 -6.25 10.02 11.08
N MET A 48 -6.81 9.55 9.98
CA MET A 48 -6.14 9.48 8.69
C MET A 48 -6.12 10.84 8.00
N ASP A 49 -5.15 11.05 7.13
CA ASP A 49 -4.89 12.33 6.45
C ASP A 49 -6.08 12.83 5.61
N PHE A 50 -6.77 11.92 4.92
CA PHE A 50 -7.93 12.25 4.08
C PHE A 50 -9.18 12.68 4.90
N THR A 51 -9.19 12.53 6.22
CA THR A 51 -10.23 13.05 7.11
C THR A 51 -9.88 14.42 7.71
N SER A 52 -8.79 15.03 7.26
CA SER A 52 -8.40 16.37 7.68
C SER A 52 -9.55 17.38 7.49
N ILE A 53 -9.70 18.28 8.46
CA ILE A 53 -10.73 19.35 8.42
C ILE A 53 -10.28 20.41 7.40
N LEU A 54 -11.12 20.64 6.40
CA LEU A 54 -10.88 21.62 5.34
C LEU A 54 -11.61 22.93 5.61
N SER A 55 -11.12 24.06 5.02
CA SER A 55 -11.85 25.32 5.02
C SER A 55 -13.13 25.18 4.21
N LYS A 56 -14.28 25.46 4.85
CA LYS A 56 -15.58 25.46 4.18
C LYS A 56 -15.64 26.51 3.09
N GLU A 57 -15.16 27.72 3.37
CA GLU A 57 -15.18 28.84 2.44
C GLU A 57 -14.39 28.52 1.17
N TYR A 58 -13.23 27.91 1.33
CA TYR A 58 -12.40 27.49 0.20
C TYR A 58 -13.05 26.36 -0.59
N ALA A 59 -13.61 25.38 0.11
CA ALA A 59 -14.31 24.27 -0.53
C ALA A 59 -15.54 24.74 -1.32
N ASP A 60 -16.36 25.61 -0.73
CA ASP A 60 -17.52 26.20 -1.41
C ASP A 60 -17.11 27.02 -2.64
N LEU A 61 -16.00 27.78 -2.55
CA LEU A 61 -15.47 28.54 -3.68
C LEU A 61 -15.04 27.63 -4.84
N MET A 62 -14.32 26.55 -4.56
CA MET A 62 -13.87 25.60 -5.58
C MET A 62 -15.04 24.81 -6.19
N MET A 63 -16.01 24.42 -5.38
CA MET A 63 -17.24 23.79 -5.86
C MET A 63 -18.03 24.72 -6.77
N LYS A 64 -18.22 25.98 -6.38
CA LYS A 64 -18.92 27.00 -7.20
C LYS A 64 -18.20 27.30 -8.51
N ALA A 65 -16.86 27.24 -8.49
CA ALA A 65 -16.03 27.42 -9.69
C ALA A 65 -16.02 26.19 -10.62
N GLY A 66 -16.61 25.05 -10.18
CA GLY A 66 -16.57 23.79 -10.94
C GLY A 66 -15.19 23.12 -10.95
N THR A 67 -14.33 23.44 -9.99
CA THR A 67 -12.94 22.94 -9.89
C THR A 67 -12.64 22.32 -8.52
N PRO A 68 -13.43 21.33 -8.04
CA PRO A 68 -13.25 20.75 -6.71
C PRO A 68 -11.87 20.08 -6.51
N GLU A 69 -11.24 19.61 -7.57
CA GLU A 69 -9.89 19.04 -7.55
C GLU A 69 -8.81 20.04 -7.09
N GLN A 70 -9.09 21.33 -7.11
CA GLN A 70 -8.14 22.34 -6.61
C GLN A 70 -7.93 22.23 -5.09
N LEU A 71 -8.86 21.60 -4.34
CA LEU A 71 -8.66 21.29 -2.93
C LEU A 71 -7.43 20.43 -2.69
N ASP A 72 -7.16 19.47 -3.59
CA ASP A 72 -6.00 18.59 -3.51
C ASP A 72 -4.73 19.20 -4.14
N LEU A 73 -4.91 19.97 -5.22
CA LEU A 73 -3.80 20.58 -5.96
C LEU A 73 -3.24 21.85 -5.31
N LYS A 74 -4.09 22.58 -4.58
CA LYS A 74 -3.74 23.82 -3.87
C LYS A 74 -4.36 23.83 -2.47
N PRO A 75 -3.94 22.92 -1.59
CA PRO A 75 -4.56 22.75 -0.27
C PRO A 75 -4.36 24.00 0.59
N VAL A 76 -5.39 24.33 1.36
CA VAL A 76 -5.38 25.36 2.40
C VAL A 76 -5.64 24.70 3.74
N GLY A 77 -4.76 24.90 4.71
CA GLY A 77 -4.84 24.27 6.02
C GLY A 77 -4.20 25.09 7.11
N THR A 78 -4.30 24.60 8.36
CA THR A 78 -3.77 25.21 9.58
C THR A 78 -2.52 24.50 10.11
N GLY A 79 -1.90 23.67 9.29
CA GLY A 79 -0.69 22.90 9.64
C GLY A 79 0.58 23.76 9.73
N PRO A 80 1.72 23.13 10.12
CA PRO A 80 2.99 23.85 10.32
C PRO A 80 3.61 24.36 9.03
N PHE A 81 3.20 23.86 7.88
CA PHE A 81 3.71 24.26 6.57
C PHE A 81 2.56 24.65 5.63
N MET A 82 2.78 25.72 4.87
CA MET A 82 1.87 26.18 3.81
C MET A 82 2.36 25.66 2.46
N PHE A 83 1.44 25.18 1.64
CA PHE A 83 1.72 24.80 0.26
C PHE A 83 2.19 25.99 -0.59
N VAL A 84 3.21 25.78 -1.41
CA VAL A 84 3.75 26.82 -2.30
C VAL A 84 3.58 26.40 -3.76
N LYS A 85 4.04 25.19 -4.13
CA LYS A 85 4.00 24.74 -5.52
C LYS A 85 4.10 23.22 -5.61
N TYR A 86 3.34 22.64 -6.52
CA TYR A 86 3.55 21.31 -7.05
C TYR A 86 3.98 21.41 -8.51
N GLU A 87 5.14 20.84 -8.82
CA GLU A 87 5.61 20.62 -10.18
C GLU A 87 5.56 19.13 -10.45
N LYS A 88 4.71 18.72 -11.39
CA LYS A 88 4.49 17.30 -11.66
C LYS A 88 5.82 16.62 -12.01
N ASP A 89 6.02 15.44 -11.42
CA ASP A 89 7.21 14.59 -11.59
C ASP A 89 8.55 15.22 -11.16
N ALA A 90 8.53 16.41 -10.57
CA ALA A 90 9.73 17.14 -10.14
C ALA A 90 9.77 17.38 -8.63
N PHE A 91 8.84 18.11 -8.05
CA PHE A 91 8.86 18.42 -6.62
C PHE A 91 7.52 18.95 -6.09
N ILE A 92 7.37 18.84 -4.75
CA ILE A 92 6.35 19.58 -3.99
C ILE A 92 7.09 20.48 -3.02
N ARG A 93 6.73 21.77 -2.98
CA ARG A 93 7.37 22.79 -2.15
C ARG A 93 6.39 23.35 -1.14
N TYR A 94 6.88 23.48 0.09
CA TYR A 94 6.19 24.12 1.20
C TYR A 94 7.07 25.19 1.85
N GLN A 95 6.45 26.12 2.57
CA GLN A 95 7.12 27.06 3.47
C GLN A 95 6.53 26.99 4.87
N ALA A 96 7.33 27.30 5.90
CA ALA A 96 6.85 27.34 7.27
C ALA A 96 5.68 28.34 7.40
N HIS A 97 4.64 27.93 8.13
CA HIS A 97 3.48 28.79 8.41
C HIS A 97 3.84 29.78 9.52
N PRO A 98 3.90 31.11 9.23
CA PRO A 98 4.36 32.11 10.20
C PRO A 98 3.43 32.26 11.40
N GLN A 99 2.14 31.94 11.23
CA GLN A 99 1.11 32.02 12.26
C GLN A 99 0.66 30.63 12.73
N TYR A 100 1.52 29.63 12.61
CA TYR A 100 1.18 28.31 13.13
C TYR A 100 0.93 28.35 14.64
N TRP A 101 -0.16 27.77 15.12
CA TRP A 101 -0.63 27.90 16.50
C TRP A 101 0.31 27.34 17.56
N ARG A 102 1.26 26.46 17.19
CA ARG A 102 2.36 25.99 18.05
C ARG A 102 3.68 26.76 17.86
N GLY A 103 3.65 27.86 17.11
CA GLY A 103 4.83 28.62 16.73
C GLY A 103 5.41 28.16 15.39
N MET A 104 6.10 29.08 14.70
CA MET A 104 6.65 28.82 13.38
C MET A 104 7.80 27.81 13.44
N GLU A 105 7.78 26.87 12.53
CA GLU A 105 8.81 25.82 12.41
C GLU A 105 10.21 26.38 12.11
N LYS A 106 11.24 25.66 12.62
CA LYS A 106 12.65 26.03 12.38
C LYS A 106 13.04 25.88 10.92
N ILE A 107 12.53 24.82 10.26
CA ILE A 107 12.71 24.59 8.82
C ILE A 107 11.82 25.57 8.06
N LYS A 108 12.43 26.53 7.36
CA LYS A 108 11.69 27.58 6.64
C LYS A 108 11.14 27.12 5.30
N LYS A 109 11.84 26.21 4.62
CA LYS A 109 11.46 25.67 3.31
C LYS A 109 11.55 24.14 3.37
N LEU A 110 10.48 23.47 2.99
CA LEU A 110 10.41 22.01 2.89
C LEU A 110 10.15 21.65 1.43
N VAL A 111 10.99 20.78 0.86
CA VAL A 111 10.89 20.36 -0.54
C VAL A 111 10.90 18.85 -0.59
N PHE A 112 9.86 18.26 -1.15
CA PHE A 112 9.82 16.85 -1.53
C PHE A 112 10.25 16.74 -2.99
N ALA A 113 11.50 16.34 -3.23
CA ALA A 113 12.02 16.08 -4.58
C ALA A 113 11.53 14.72 -5.06
N ILE A 114 10.76 14.69 -6.14
CA ILE A 114 10.22 13.46 -6.72
C ILE A 114 11.36 12.78 -7.49
N THR A 115 11.88 11.68 -6.94
CA THR A 115 12.97 10.90 -7.54
C THR A 115 12.59 9.42 -7.45
N VAL A 116 12.12 8.86 -8.56
CA VAL A 116 11.56 7.51 -8.61
C VAL A 116 12.63 6.44 -8.38
N ASP A 117 13.80 6.62 -8.99
CA ASP A 117 14.90 5.66 -8.90
C ASP A 117 15.61 5.72 -7.53
N PRO A 118 15.70 4.62 -6.77
CA PRO A 118 16.31 4.61 -5.45
C PRO A 118 17.81 4.83 -5.47
N SER A 119 18.52 4.42 -6.53
CA SER A 119 19.97 4.62 -6.65
C SER A 119 20.29 6.10 -6.88
N VAL A 120 19.44 6.79 -7.64
CA VAL A 120 19.55 8.26 -7.82
C VAL A 120 19.24 8.98 -6.51
N ARG A 121 18.24 8.52 -5.72
CA ARG A 121 17.99 9.09 -4.39
C ARG A 121 19.21 8.96 -3.49
N TYR A 122 19.85 7.78 -3.48
CA TYR A 122 21.05 7.56 -2.67
C TYR A 122 22.24 8.41 -3.15
N ALA A 123 22.45 8.54 -4.45
CA ALA A 123 23.48 9.41 -5.01
C ALA A 123 23.29 10.87 -4.58
N ARG A 124 22.06 11.39 -4.64
CA ARG A 124 21.71 12.75 -4.17
C ARG A 124 21.92 12.94 -2.67
N LEU A 125 21.56 11.94 -1.85
CA LEU A 125 21.83 12.00 -0.40
C LEU A 125 23.33 12.09 -0.13
N ARG A 126 24.15 11.27 -0.81
CA ARG A 126 25.62 11.30 -0.67
C ARG A 126 26.24 12.62 -1.13
N ALA A 127 25.66 13.23 -2.16
CA ALA A 127 26.12 14.52 -2.67
C ALA A 127 25.65 15.71 -1.81
N GLY A 128 24.81 15.48 -0.79
CA GLY A 128 24.25 16.55 0.04
C GLY A 128 23.15 17.36 -0.69
N GLU A 129 22.65 16.89 -1.82
CA GLU A 129 21.55 17.53 -2.54
C GLU A 129 20.18 17.33 -1.86
N CYS A 130 20.07 16.34 -1.01
CA CYS A 130 18.92 16.12 -0.13
C CYS A 130 19.37 15.70 1.26
N HIS A 131 18.52 15.95 2.26
CA HIS A 131 18.82 15.70 3.67
C HIS A 131 18.25 14.38 4.19
N VAL A 132 17.21 13.87 3.55
CA VAL A 132 16.52 12.64 3.90
C VAL A 132 16.15 11.90 2.64
N MET A 133 16.30 10.59 2.63
CA MET A 133 15.67 9.71 1.62
C MET A 133 14.88 8.60 2.29
N ALA A 134 13.75 8.26 1.71
CA ALA A 134 12.96 7.12 2.12
C ALA A 134 13.25 5.90 1.23
N TYR A 135 13.05 4.71 1.80
CA TYR A 135 13.08 3.43 1.10
C TYR A 135 14.35 3.20 0.26
N PRO A 136 15.53 3.12 0.90
CA PRO A 136 16.75 2.70 0.22
C PRO A 136 16.61 1.28 -0.34
N LEU A 137 17.43 0.93 -1.33
CA LEU A 137 17.54 -0.46 -1.72
C LEU A 137 18.15 -1.28 -0.57
N PRO A 138 17.65 -2.48 -0.27
CA PRO A 138 18.27 -3.36 0.73
C PRO A 138 19.77 -3.59 0.50
N THR A 139 20.20 -3.65 -0.77
CA THR A 139 21.61 -3.76 -1.17
C THR A 139 22.48 -2.60 -0.71
N ASP A 140 21.91 -1.41 -0.55
CA ASP A 140 22.67 -0.19 -0.23
C ASP A 140 22.79 0.04 1.27
N ILE A 141 21.92 -0.56 2.09
CA ILE A 141 21.86 -0.30 3.55
C ILE A 141 23.18 -0.56 4.24
N LYS A 142 23.88 -1.64 3.86
CA LYS A 142 25.21 -1.95 4.44
C LYS A 142 26.21 -0.84 4.17
N SER A 143 26.28 -0.32 2.95
CA SER A 143 27.19 0.78 2.59
C SER A 143 26.76 2.11 3.23
N MET A 144 25.46 2.34 3.38
CA MET A 144 24.94 3.51 4.07
C MET A 144 25.35 3.53 5.56
N LYS A 145 25.21 2.40 6.25
CA LYS A 145 25.63 2.25 7.67
C LYS A 145 27.13 2.42 7.88
N GLN A 146 27.95 2.19 6.86
CA GLN A 146 29.39 2.39 6.91
C GLN A 146 29.81 3.84 6.63
N ASN A 147 28.90 4.67 6.13
CA ASN A 147 29.20 6.08 5.85
C ASN A 147 28.93 6.93 7.09
N PRO A 148 29.96 7.54 7.71
CA PRO A 148 29.81 8.31 8.95
C PRO A 148 28.95 9.59 8.79
N SER A 149 28.69 10.01 7.55
CA SER A 149 27.86 11.18 7.26
C SER A 149 26.37 10.84 7.07
N ILE A 150 25.99 9.56 7.17
CA ILE A 150 24.63 9.10 6.96
C ILE A 150 24.14 8.37 8.21
N VAL A 151 22.99 8.78 8.72
CA VAL A 151 22.25 8.05 9.76
C VAL A 151 21.21 7.17 9.06
N VAL A 152 21.18 5.89 9.40
CA VAL A 152 20.20 4.93 8.89
C VAL A 152 19.27 4.54 10.03
N ASP A 153 18.04 5.04 9.97
CA ASP A 153 16.99 4.67 10.91
C ASP A 153 16.14 3.52 10.34
N GLU A 154 15.99 2.46 11.10
CA GLU A 154 15.22 1.28 10.75
C GLU A 154 14.21 0.95 11.85
N GLN A 155 13.00 0.66 11.45
CA GLN A 155 11.96 0.15 12.35
C GLN A 155 11.05 -0.83 11.62
N PRO A 156 10.42 -1.78 12.33
CA PRO A 156 9.43 -2.68 11.74
C PRO A 156 8.30 -1.87 11.09
N GLY A 157 8.07 -2.11 9.80
CA GLY A 157 7.01 -1.44 9.06
C GLY A 157 5.64 -2.08 9.31
N LEU A 158 4.58 -1.27 9.29
CA LEU A 158 3.20 -1.75 9.28
C LEU A 158 2.77 -2.11 7.86
N ASN A 159 3.51 -3.01 7.21
CA ASN A 159 3.23 -3.39 5.82
C ASN A 159 3.42 -4.88 5.59
N THR A 160 2.66 -5.41 4.62
CA THR A 160 2.71 -6.81 4.21
C THR A 160 2.67 -6.92 2.70
N ALA A 161 3.64 -7.63 2.11
CA ALA A 161 3.59 -8.04 0.72
C ALA A 161 2.78 -9.32 0.58
N TYR A 162 2.03 -9.45 -0.50
CA TYR A 162 1.28 -10.66 -0.79
C TYR A 162 1.25 -10.99 -2.29
N TRP A 163 1.00 -12.25 -2.56
CA TRP A 163 0.63 -12.76 -3.88
C TRP A 163 -0.85 -13.12 -3.87
N ALA A 164 -1.67 -12.36 -4.58
CA ALA A 164 -3.11 -12.59 -4.68
C ALA A 164 -3.45 -13.45 -5.89
N PHE A 165 -4.46 -14.29 -5.72
CA PHE A 165 -5.05 -15.13 -6.75
C PHE A 165 -6.46 -14.64 -7.06
N ASN A 166 -6.77 -14.39 -8.32
CA ASN A 166 -8.12 -14.08 -8.75
C ASN A 166 -8.93 -15.38 -8.79
N ILE A 167 -9.82 -15.58 -7.80
CA ILE A 167 -10.60 -16.83 -7.67
C ILE A 167 -11.71 -16.97 -8.71
N ARG A 168 -12.01 -15.92 -9.47
CA ARG A 168 -12.93 -15.98 -10.62
C ARG A 168 -12.27 -16.56 -11.88
N LYS A 169 -10.95 -16.77 -11.86
CA LYS A 169 -10.18 -17.28 -13.00
C LYS A 169 -9.60 -18.66 -12.70
N PRO A 170 -10.00 -19.71 -13.43
CA PRO A 170 -9.37 -21.01 -13.31
C PRO A 170 -7.84 -20.92 -13.57
N PRO A 171 -7.05 -21.75 -12.86
CA PRO A 171 -7.47 -22.80 -11.92
C PRO A 171 -7.56 -22.30 -10.47
N PHE A 172 -7.52 -20.98 -10.21
CA PHE A 172 -7.46 -20.40 -8.86
C PHE A 172 -8.82 -20.37 -8.14
N ASP A 173 -9.91 -20.74 -8.79
CA ASP A 173 -11.20 -21.08 -8.17
C ASP A 173 -11.07 -22.27 -7.20
N GLN A 174 -10.13 -23.21 -7.45
CA GLN A 174 -9.90 -24.38 -6.62
C GLN A 174 -8.95 -24.09 -5.45
N ALA A 175 -9.41 -24.35 -4.22
CA ALA A 175 -8.60 -24.15 -3.00
C ALA A 175 -7.31 -24.97 -3.00
N LYS A 176 -7.36 -26.24 -3.50
CA LYS A 176 -6.17 -27.10 -3.56
C LYS A 176 -5.06 -26.51 -4.43
N VAL A 177 -5.42 -25.86 -5.55
CA VAL A 177 -4.44 -25.17 -6.41
C VAL A 177 -3.79 -24.01 -5.65
N ARG A 178 -4.57 -23.16 -4.96
CA ARG A 178 -4.03 -22.06 -4.15
C ARG A 178 -3.12 -22.55 -3.02
N GLN A 179 -3.47 -23.69 -2.37
CA GLN A 179 -2.63 -24.33 -1.38
C GLN A 179 -1.33 -24.86 -1.99
N ALA A 180 -1.39 -25.49 -3.18
CA ALA A 180 -0.21 -25.95 -3.91
C ALA A 180 0.74 -24.79 -4.20
N MET A 181 0.25 -23.65 -4.66
CA MET A 181 1.07 -22.45 -4.90
C MET A 181 1.78 -21.99 -3.63
N ASN A 182 1.11 -22.05 -2.48
CA ASN A 182 1.73 -21.69 -1.20
C ASN A 182 2.88 -22.64 -0.79
N TYR A 183 2.77 -23.95 -1.06
CA TYR A 183 3.85 -24.91 -0.82
C TYR A 183 4.98 -24.82 -1.87
N ALA A 184 4.68 -24.30 -3.06
CA ALA A 184 5.63 -24.24 -4.17
C ALA A 184 6.68 -23.14 -4.05
N ILE A 185 6.40 -22.05 -3.30
CA ILE A 185 7.25 -20.87 -3.24
C ILE A 185 8.22 -20.91 -2.07
N ASN A 186 9.51 -20.81 -2.36
CA ASN A 186 10.57 -20.67 -1.36
C ASN A 186 10.66 -19.23 -0.84
N ARG A 187 9.85 -18.91 0.17
CA ARG A 187 9.80 -17.57 0.77
C ARG A 187 11.13 -17.16 1.39
N GLN A 188 11.89 -18.11 1.96
CA GLN A 188 13.19 -17.79 2.54
C GLN A 188 14.18 -17.32 1.47
N ALA A 189 14.26 -18.02 0.34
CA ALA A 189 15.11 -17.59 -0.78
C ALA A 189 14.72 -16.19 -1.30
N ILE A 190 13.44 -15.87 -1.31
CA ILE A 190 12.96 -14.52 -1.67
C ILE A 190 13.44 -13.49 -0.64
N LEU A 191 13.33 -13.76 0.66
CA LEU A 191 13.84 -12.86 1.70
C LEU A 191 15.34 -12.62 1.55
N ASP A 192 16.10 -13.68 1.37
CA ASP A 192 17.57 -13.61 1.28
C ASP A 192 18.02 -12.78 0.07
N VAL A 193 17.37 -12.96 -1.08
CA VAL A 193 17.78 -12.33 -2.34
C VAL A 193 17.20 -10.93 -2.55
N ILE A 194 15.95 -10.72 -2.15
CA ILE A 194 15.22 -9.47 -2.41
C ILE A 194 15.26 -8.52 -1.23
N PHE A 195 15.06 -9.02 -0.02
CA PHE A 195 14.94 -8.19 1.19
C PHE A 195 16.24 -8.08 1.98
N GLN A 196 17.17 -9.04 1.85
CA GLN A 196 18.51 -9.00 2.45
C GLN A 196 18.51 -8.61 3.94
N GLY A 197 17.60 -9.22 4.70
CA GLY A 197 17.46 -8.96 6.13
C GLY A 197 16.50 -7.82 6.50
N THR A 198 15.91 -7.12 5.53
CA THR A 198 14.96 -6.01 5.79
C THR A 198 13.51 -6.46 5.89
N GLY A 199 13.25 -7.76 5.93
CA GLY A 199 11.90 -8.31 6.00
C GLY A 199 11.85 -9.62 6.76
N THR A 200 10.63 -10.06 7.06
CA THR A 200 10.32 -11.36 7.68
C THR A 200 9.24 -12.07 6.88
N ILE A 201 9.17 -13.41 6.99
CA ILE A 201 8.09 -14.17 6.35
C ILE A 201 6.76 -13.78 6.99
N ALA A 202 5.83 -13.30 6.17
CA ALA A 202 4.47 -13.02 6.64
C ALA A 202 3.72 -14.32 6.94
N THR A 203 3.11 -14.39 8.10
CA THR A 203 2.31 -15.53 8.58
C THR A 203 0.84 -15.18 8.73
N SER A 204 0.52 -13.89 8.59
CA SER A 204 -0.82 -13.33 8.64
C SER A 204 -0.91 -12.16 7.64
N VAL A 205 -2.13 -11.72 7.34
CA VAL A 205 -2.37 -10.51 6.56
C VAL A 205 -1.92 -9.25 7.30
N ILE A 206 -2.02 -9.24 8.63
CA ILE A 206 -1.51 -8.17 9.49
C ILE A 206 -0.04 -8.42 9.88
N PRO A 207 0.81 -7.38 9.85
CA PRO A 207 2.19 -7.52 10.29
C PRO A 207 2.33 -7.57 11.82
N PRO A 208 3.48 -8.07 12.36
CA PRO A 208 3.70 -8.21 13.80
C PRO A 208 3.58 -6.92 14.62
N GLY A 209 3.73 -5.75 14.01
CA GLY A 209 3.58 -4.44 14.66
C GLY A 209 2.12 -4.05 14.96
N ILE A 210 1.14 -4.78 14.44
CA ILE A 210 -0.28 -4.55 14.74
C ILE A 210 -0.63 -5.23 16.07
N TRP A 211 -1.28 -4.48 16.97
CA TRP A 211 -1.56 -4.90 18.36
C TRP A 211 -2.36 -6.22 18.50
N SER A 212 -3.13 -6.60 17.50
CA SER A 212 -3.92 -7.85 17.49
C SER A 212 -3.18 -9.04 16.90
N TRP A 213 -1.93 -8.88 16.42
CA TRP A 213 -1.15 -9.97 15.87
C TRP A 213 -0.81 -11.00 16.98
N LYS A 214 -1.14 -12.27 16.75
CA LYS A 214 -0.96 -13.35 17.75
C LYS A 214 0.14 -14.36 17.40
N GLY A 215 0.89 -14.08 16.32
CA GLY A 215 1.89 -15.03 15.83
C GLY A 215 1.36 -15.92 14.70
N PRO A 216 2.17 -16.88 14.24
CA PRO A 216 1.82 -17.71 13.11
C PRO A 216 0.84 -18.83 13.53
N ASP A 217 -0.39 -18.78 13.03
CA ASP A 217 -1.38 -19.84 13.24
C ASP A 217 -1.21 -21.00 12.26
N ASN A 218 -0.77 -20.70 11.00
CA ASN A 218 -0.56 -21.72 9.97
C ASN A 218 0.48 -21.23 8.97
N THR A 219 1.63 -21.92 8.91
CA THR A 219 2.70 -21.58 7.96
C THR A 219 2.85 -22.69 6.93
N TYR A 220 2.69 -22.30 5.65
CA TYR A 220 3.08 -23.15 4.53
C TYR A 220 4.62 -23.18 4.43
N VAL A 221 5.22 -24.32 4.71
CA VAL A 221 6.66 -24.55 4.50
C VAL A 221 6.90 -24.94 3.04
N PHE A 222 7.98 -24.44 2.44
CA PHE A 222 8.36 -24.80 1.07
C PHE A 222 8.46 -26.32 0.90
N ASN A 223 7.61 -26.88 0.05
CA ASN A 223 7.51 -28.33 -0.21
C ASN A 223 6.96 -28.58 -1.63
N PRO A 224 7.82 -28.60 -2.64
CA PRO A 224 7.40 -28.82 -4.03
C PRO A 224 6.70 -30.18 -4.26
N ASP A 225 7.06 -31.22 -3.54
CA ASP A 225 6.42 -32.55 -3.68
C ASP A 225 4.99 -32.52 -3.16
N ARG A 226 4.75 -31.84 -2.03
CA ARG A 226 3.41 -31.58 -1.55
C ARG A 226 2.58 -30.75 -2.51
N ALA A 227 3.20 -29.73 -3.12
CA ALA A 227 2.56 -28.92 -4.15
C ALA A 227 2.13 -29.76 -5.37
N LYS A 228 3.03 -30.59 -5.91
CA LYS A 228 2.70 -31.52 -7.02
C LYS A 228 1.54 -32.44 -6.69
N LYS A 229 1.55 -33.03 -5.48
CA LYS A 229 0.46 -33.90 -5.03
C LYS A 229 -0.88 -33.17 -5.01
N LEU A 230 -0.93 -31.96 -4.48
CA LEU A 230 -2.15 -31.14 -4.45
C LEU A 230 -2.63 -30.77 -5.86
N LEU A 231 -1.71 -30.47 -6.79
CA LEU A 231 -2.06 -30.20 -8.18
C LEU A 231 -2.63 -31.43 -8.87
N ALA A 232 -2.04 -32.60 -8.67
CA ALA A 232 -2.59 -33.88 -9.20
C ALA A 232 -3.99 -34.18 -8.65
N GLU A 233 -4.20 -33.97 -7.34
CA GLU A 233 -5.50 -34.12 -6.68
C GLU A 233 -6.56 -33.10 -7.19
N ALA A 234 -6.11 -31.97 -7.73
CA ALA A 234 -6.96 -30.93 -8.33
C ALA A 234 -7.20 -31.14 -9.83
N GLY A 235 -6.61 -32.18 -10.44
CA GLY A 235 -6.72 -32.47 -11.86
C GLY A 235 -5.68 -31.81 -12.75
N TYR A 236 -4.59 -31.32 -12.17
CA TYR A 236 -3.50 -30.60 -12.88
C TYR A 236 -2.15 -31.30 -12.72
N ALA A 237 -2.11 -32.63 -12.87
CA ALA A 237 -0.89 -33.44 -12.76
C ALA A 237 0.18 -33.02 -13.79
N ASP A 238 -0.26 -32.61 -14.99
CA ASP A 238 0.63 -32.20 -16.09
C ASP A 238 1.03 -30.70 -16.00
N GLY A 239 0.59 -30.00 -14.93
CA GLY A 239 0.81 -28.57 -14.77
C GLY A 239 -0.13 -27.69 -15.58
N PHE A 240 0.17 -26.40 -15.65
CA PHE A 240 -0.60 -25.39 -16.39
C PHE A 240 0.22 -24.10 -16.55
N GLU A 241 -0.33 -23.15 -17.30
CA GLU A 241 0.29 -21.85 -17.54
C GLU A 241 -0.46 -20.76 -16.76
N ILE A 242 0.29 -19.80 -16.17
CA ILE A 242 -0.26 -18.67 -15.42
C ILE A 242 0.46 -17.37 -15.74
N ASP A 243 -0.24 -16.25 -15.49
CA ASP A 243 0.36 -14.92 -15.47
C ASP A 243 0.62 -14.47 -14.02
N ILE A 244 1.85 -14.04 -13.74
CA ILE A 244 2.21 -13.31 -12.51
C ILE A 244 2.38 -11.84 -12.86
N TRP A 245 1.46 -11.02 -12.39
CA TRP A 245 1.61 -9.59 -12.52
C TRP A 245 2.60 -9.07 -11.49
N ALA A 246 3.67 -8.40 -11.96
CA ALA A 246 4.73 -7.83 -11.15
C ALA A 246 4.75 -6.31 -11.25
N MET A 247 4.76 -5.62 -10.10
CA MET A 247 4.80 -4.16 -10.04
C MET A 247 6.04 -3.60 -10.73
N PRO A 248 5.91 -2.51 -11.51
CA PRO A 248 7.03 -1.85 -12.17
C PRO A 248 7.84 -0.95 -11.23
N VAL A 249 7.33 -0.68 -10.04
CA VAL A 249 7.86 0.30 -9.09
C VAL A 249 8.19 -0.34 -7.75
N GLN A 250 9.18 0.22 -7.05
CA GLN A 250 9.47 -0.11 -5.66
C GLN A 250 8.33 0.34 -4.75
N ARG A 251 8.00 -0.49 -3.75
CA ARG A 251 7.05 -0.17 -2.67
C ARG A 251 7.67 -0.52 -1.32
N PRO A 252 7.19 0.07 -0.21
CA PRO A 252 7.69 -0.25 1.14
C PRO A 252 7.66 -1.74 1.46
N TYR A 253 6.65 -2.44 0.97
CA TYR A 253 6.44 -3.86 1.17
C TYR A 253 7.13 -4.75 0.12
N ASN A 254 7.66 -4.20 -0.97
CA ASN A 254 8.35 -4.98 -1.99
C ASN A 254 9.39 -4.13 -2.74
N PRO A 255 10.69 -4.31 -2.47
CA PRO A 255 11.74 -3.52 -3.11
C PRO A 255 11.95 -3.87 -4.59
N ASN A 256 11.58 -5.09 -5.04
CA ASN A 256 11.75 -5.50 -6.44
C ASN A 256 10.81 -6.65 -6.82
N ALA A 257 9.57 -6.31 -7.18
CA ALA A 257 8.55 -7.31 -7.52
C ALA A 257 8.90 -8.13 -8.78
N ARG A 258 9.57 -7.53 -9.76
CA ARG A 258 9.98 -8.25 -10.99
C ARG A 258 11.01 -9.34 -10.67
N LYS A 259 12.04 -9.03 -9.89
CA LYS A 259 13.03 -10.02 -9.46
C LYS A 259 12.39 -11.10 -8.57
N MET A 260 11.45 -10.73 -7.71
CA MET A 260 10.66 -11.68 -6.93
C MET A 260 9.88 -12.63 -7.86
N ALA A 261 9.18 -12.12 -8.88
CA ALA A 261 8.44 -12.94 -9.82
C ALA A 261 9.34 -13.93 -10.58
N VAL A 262 10.60 -13.55 -10.90
CA VAL A 262 11.57 -14.47 -11.53
C VAL A 262 11.93 -15.64 -10.60
N LEU A 263 12.15 -15.39 -9.31
CA LEU A 263 12.39 -16.47 -8.34
C LEU A 263 11.15 -17.37 -8.19
N MET A 264 9.96 -16.78 -8.15
CA MET A 264 8.71 -17.54 -8.12
C MET A 264 8.52 -18.38 -9.39
N GLN A 265 8.82 -17.84 -10.57
CA GLN A 265 8.79 -18.56 -11.84
C GLN A 265 9.68 -19.81 -11.82
N GLN A 266 10.90 -19.68 -11.26
CA GLN A 266 11.83 -20.80 -11.10
C GLN A 266 11.29 -21.87 -10.14
N ASP A 267 10.66 -21.47 -9.04
CA ASP A 267 10.05 -22.41 -8.10
C ASP A 267 8.85 -23.12 -8.70
N LEU A 268 7.98 -22.39 -9.39
CA LEU A 268 6.78 -22.92 -10.05
C LEU A 268 7.12 -23.91 -11.17
N SER A 269 8.20 -23.69 -11.90
CA SER A 269 8.66 -24.62 -12.93
C SER A 269 8.99 -26.03 -12.38
N LYS A 270 9.42 -26.12 -11.13
CA LYS A 270 9.70 -27.39 -10.45
C LYS A 270 8.45 -28.26 -10.23
N ILE A 271 7.29 -27.65 -10.26
CA ILE A 271 5.99 -28.32 -10.08
C ILE A 271 5.16 -28.38 -11.36
N GLY A 272 5.76 -28.12 -12.53
CA GLY A 272 5.10 -28.18 -13.82
C GLY A 272 4.28 -26.92 -14.17
N VAL A 273 4.32 -25.86 -13.35
CA VAL A 273 3.59 -24.62 -13.62
C VAL A 273 4.48 -23.64 -14.37
N LYS A 274 4.06 -23.26 -15.56
CA LYS A 274 4.74 -22.25 -16.39
C LYS A 274 4.17 -20.87 -16.07
N ALA A 275 4.98 -19.99 -15.53
CA ALA A 275 4.58 -18.64 -15.17
C ALA A 275 5.11 -17.61 -16.17
N ASN A 276 4.25 -16.72 -16.68
CA ASN A 276 4.61 -15.57 -17.48
C ASN A 276 4.61 -14.32 -16.60
N ILE A 277 5.65 -13.50 -16.70
CA ILE A 277 5.75 -12.27 -15.91
C ILE A 277 5.18 -11.12 -16.73
N VAL A 278 4.10 -10.51 -16.21
CA VAL A 278 3.41 -9.39 -16.84
C VAL A 278 3.68 -8.13 -16.02
N THR A 279 4.01 -7.04 -16.70
CA THR A 279 4.17 -5.72 -16.07
C THR A 279 3.57 -4.64 -16.97
N SER A 280 3.14 -3.54 -16.36
CA SER A 280 2.61 -2.37 -17.06
C SER A 280 2.93 -1.13 -16.24
N GLU A 281 2.73 0.08 -16.80
CA GLU A 281 2.84 1.32 -16.05
C GLU A 281 1.96 1.29 -14.80
N TRP A 282 2.42 1.93 -13.71
CA TRP A 282 1.82 1.75 -12.37
C TRP A 282 0.34 2.11 -12.28
N GLY A 283 -0.07 3.23 -12.88
CA GLY A 283 -1.49 3.63 -12.90
C GLY A 283 -2.36 2.64 -13.66
N THR A 284 -1.87 2.16 -14.80
CA THR A 284 -2.50 1.10 -15.61
C THR A 284 -2.55 -0.22 -14.85
N TYR A 285 -1.47 -0.60 -14.17
CA TYR A 285 -1.39 -1.79 -13.33
C TYR A 285 -2.49 -1.81 -12.26
N LEU A 286 -2.63 -0.70 -11.54
CA LEU A 286 -3.67 -0.56 -10.51
C LEU A 286 -5.08 -0.56 -11.10
N LYS A 287 -5.31 0.17 -12.20
CA LYS A 287 -6.62 0.21 -12.86
C LYS A 287 -7.06 -1.19 -13.28
N LYS A 288 -6.26 -1.86 -14.09
CA LYS A 288 -6.55 -3.20 -14.61
C LYS A 288 -6.68 -4.25 -13.50
N SER A 289 -5.90 -4.10 -12.40
CA SER A 289 -6.04 -4.99 -11.25
C SER A 289 -7.39 -4.86 -10.54
N ARG A 290 -7.95 -3.64 -10.46
CA ARG A 290 -9.31 -3.40 -9.92
C ARG A 290 -10.40 -4.01 -10.83
N GLU A 291 -10.16 -3.97 -12.13
CA GLU A 291 -11.05 -4.56 -13.14
C GLU A 291 -10.95 -6.09 -13.20
N GLY A 292 -10.07 -6.71 -12.39
CA GLY A 292 -9.90 -8.16 -12.31
C GLY A 292 -9.27 -8.79 -13.56
N GLU A 293 -8.50 -8.01 -14.35
CA GLU A 293 -7.83 -8.55 -15.53
C GLU A 293 -6.73 -9.55 -15.21
N HIS A 294 -6.07 -9.41 -14.05
CA HIS A 294 -5.01 -10.32 -13.63
C HIS A 294 -5.54 -11.72 -13.31
N GLN A 295 -4.69 -12.72 -13.51
CA GLN A 295 -4.89 -14.08 -13.00
C GLN A 295 -4.26 -14.19 -11.62
N THR A 296 -2.99 -13.79 -11.49
CA THR A 296 -2.31 -13.59 -10.20
C THR A 296 -1.56 -12.27 -10.18
N ILE A 297 -1.36 -11.69 -8.99
CA ILE A 297 -0.78 -10.36 -8.85
C ILE A 297 0.07 -10.22 -7.59
N LEU A 298 1.25 -9.61 -7.73
CA LEU A 298 2.09 -9.19 -6.61
C LEU A 298 1.69 -7.77 -6.20
N LEU A 299 1.24 -7.64 -4.98
CA LEU A 299 0.90 -6.37 -4.34
C LEU A 299 1.30 -6.41 -2.86
N GLY A 300 0.81 -5.49 -2.10
CA GLY A 300 0.92 -5.41 -0.66
C GLY A 300 0.06 -4.28 -0.12
N TRP A 301 0.10 -4.13 1.17
CA TRP A 301 -0.61 -3.09 1.89
C TRP A 301 0.30 -2.48 2.95
N THR A 302 0.19 -1.18 3.13
CA THR A 302 0.78 -0.46 4.25
C THR A 302 -0.35 0.02 5.13
N GLY A 303 -0.33 -0.33 6.40
CA GLY A 303 -1.33 0.11 7.36
C GLY A 303 -1.22 1.61 7.63
N ASP A 304 -2.35 2.30 7.54
CA ASP A 304 -2.42 3.75 7.60
C ASP A 304 -2.65 4.28 9.02
N ASN A 305 -3.33 3.52 9.87
CA ASN A 305 -3.80 3.97 11.18
C ASN A 305 -3.48 3.03 12.37
N GLY A 306 -2.78 1.92 12.10
CA GLY A 306 -2.41 0.95 13.14
C GLY A 306 -3.54 0.03 13.62
N ASP A 307 -4.75 0.17 13.09
CA ASP A 307 -5.87 -0.73 13.38
C ASP A 307 -5.85 -1.95 12.44
N PRO A 308 -6.07 -3.18 12.94
CA PRO A 308 -6.11 -4.38 12.12
C PRO A 308 -7.20 -4.32 11.02
N ASP A 309 -8.31 -3.63 11.26
CA ASP A 309 -9.38 -3.46 10.27
C ASP A 309 -8.87 -2.82 8.98
N ASN A 310 -7.86 -1.96 9.05
CA ASN A 310 -7.24 -1.35 7.88
C ASN A 310 -6.58 -2.35 6.92
N PHE A 311 -6.35 -3.59 7.36
CA PHE A 311 -5.91 -4.71 6.52
C PHE A 311 -7.09 -5.60 6.10
N PHE A 312 -8.02 -5.89 7.01
CA PHE A 312 -9.09 -6.86 6.75
C PHE A 312 -10.18 -6.29 5.85
N THR A 313 -10.72 -5.14 6.19
CA THR A 313 -11.82 -4.55 5.42
C THR A 313 -11.43 -4.24 3.98
N PRO A 314 -10.36 -3.48 3.66
CA PRO A 314 -10.04 -3.16 2.27
C PRO A 314 -9.49 -4.32 1.45
N LEU A 315 -8.90 -5.35 2.07
CA LEU A 315 -8.24 -6.42 1.34
C LEU A 315 -9.04 -7.73 1.26
N LEU A 316 -9.88 -8.01 2.27
CA LEU A 316 -10.50 -9.33 2.41
C LEU A 316 -12.03 -9.30 2.54
N SER A 317 -12.67 -8.13 2.74
CA SER A 317 -14.13 -8.06 2.80
C SER A 317 -14.76 -8.33 1.41
N CYS A 318 -16.00 -8.81 1.41
CA CYS A 318 -16.77 -8.96 0.17
C CYS A 318 -17.02 -7.61 -0.49
N ALA A 319 -17.32 -6.56 0.28
CA ALA A 319 -17.53 -5.20 -0.23
C ALA A 319 -16.29 -4.68 -0.98
N ALA A 320 -15.08 -5.03 -0.53
CA ALA A 320 -13.84 -4.60 -1.18
C ALA A 320 -13.63 -5.22 -2.58
N THR A 321 -14.35 -6.26 -2.95
CA THR A 321 -14.33 -6.78 -4.33
C THR A 321 -15.03 -5.82 -5.30
N GLU A 322 -16.03 -5.09 -4.82
CA GLU A 322 -16.79 -4.09 -5.61
C GLU A 322 -16.01 -2.77 -5.70
N THR A 323 -15.36 -2.35 -4.61
CA THR A 323 -14.49 -1.15 -4.60
C THR A 323 -13.17 -1.39 -5.32
N GLY A 324 -12.83 -2.65 -5.59
CA GLY A 324 -11.64 -3.06 -6.31
C GLY A 324 -10.34 -2.97 -5.50
N ASN A 325 -10.37 -3.03 -4.17
CA ASN A 325 -9.18 -3.15 -3.33
C ASN A 325 -8.87 -4.61 -2.98
N ASN A 326 -9.87 -5.47 -2.85
CA ASN A 326 -9.66 -6.91 -2.77
C ASN A 326 -9.32 -7.45 -4.17
N ARG A 327 -8.08 -7.94 -4.35
CA ARG A 327 -7.57 -8.49 -5.62
C ARG A 327 -7.74 -9.99 -5.73
N SER A 328 -8.30 -10.62 -4.73
CA SER A 328 -8.58 -12.07 -4.74
C SER A 328 -9.98 -12.39 -5.27
N PHE A 329 -10.88 -11.43 -5.30
CA PHE A 329 -12.28 -11.46 -5.76
C PHE A 329 -13.15 -12.54 -5.14
#